data_4b81b06e7e54f62f927c3a13f4a93e0a
#
_entry.id   4b81b06e7e54f62f927c3a13f4a93e0a
#
_cell.length_a   1.000
_cell.length_b   1.000
_cell.length_c   1.000
_cell.angle_alpha   90.00
_cell.angle_beta   90.00
_cell.angle_gamma   90.00
#
_symmetry.space_group_name_H-M   'P 1'
#
loop_
_entity.id
_entity.type
_entity.pdbx_description
1 polymer ?
#
loop_
_entity_poly.entity_id
_entity_poly.type
_entity_poly.pdbx_seq_one_letter_code
_entity_poly.pdbx_strand_id
1 'polypeptide(L)'
;YLPEANKSLRELNDKIERKVFENAKQYNTIMEYKAAMVALDNFVSDYPGTPYKEDALFYKYDSAYQLAINSVHEKMEERLNIAKTSYQSLIKFKPDTKHKKLADEMFARIETDLKNFTK
;
A
#
# COMPACT_ATOMS: atom_id res chain seq x y z
N TYR A 1 30.93 19.04 -16.12
CA TYR A 1 30.48 17.79 -15.49
C TYR A 1 31.41 17.40 -14.36
N LEU A 2 30.89 17.22 -13.18
CA LEU A 2 31.62 16.79 -12.00
C LEU A 2 30.89 15.62 -11.33
N PRO A 3 31.65 14.56 -10.92
CA PRO A 3 31.01 13.41 -10.21
C PRO A 3 30.29 13.82 -8.96
N GLU A 4 30.77 14.83 -8.24
CA GLU A 4 30.09 15.34 -7.03
C GLU A 4 28.73 15.93 -7.35
N ALA A 5 28.55 16.60 -8.49
CA ALA A 5 27.29 17.18 -8.91
C ALA A 5 26.27 16.07 -9.15
N ASN A 6 26.67 14.96 -9.79
CA ASN A 6 25.79 13.82 -10.03
C ASN A 6 25.40 13.14 -8.74
N LYS A 7 26.33 13.02 -7.80
CA LYS A 7 26.06 12.45 -6.48
C LYS A 7 25.04 13.30 -5.72
N SER A 8 25.22 14.62 -5.74
CA SER A 8 24.30 15.54 -5.07
C SER A 8 22.90 15.48 -5.66
N LEU A 9 22.78 15.37 -6.99
CA LEU A 9 21.48 15.23 -7.64
C LEU A 9 20.80 13.92 -7.25
N ARG A 10 21.54 12.82 -7.18
CA ARG A 10 20.98 11.54 -6.75
C ARG A 10 20.50 11.60 -5.30
N GLU A 11 21.30 12.19 -4.42
CA GLU A 11 20.92 12.35 -3.02
C GLU A 11 19.65 13.19 -2.87
N LEU A 12 19.54 14.26 -3.65
CA LEU A 12 18.37 15.12 -3.66
C LEU A 12 17.14 14.34 -4.15
N ASN A 13 17.29 13.60 -5.25
CA ASN A 13 16.19 12.80 -5.81
C ASN A 13 15.74 11.72 -4.82
N ASP A 14 16.69 11.07 -4.11
CA ASP A 14 16.36 10.08 -3.10
C ASP A 14 15.58 10.69 -1.94
N LYS A 15 15.94 11.91 -1.54
CA LYS A 15 15.21 12.63 -0.48
C LYS A 15 13.80 12.99 -0.91
N ILE A 16 13.64 13.43 -2.15
CA ILE A 16 12.32 13.76 -2.71
C ILE A 16 11.46 12.51 -2.78
N GLU A 17 12.01 11.41 -3.29
CA GLU A 17 11.30 10.13 -3.37
C GLU A 17 10.83 9.66 -2.01
N ARG A 18 11.73 9.70 -1.01
CA ARG A 18 11.39 9.30 0.36
C ARG A 18 10.31 10.20 0.93
N LYS A 19 10.39 11.50 0.67
CA LYS A 19 9.38 12.45 1.17
C LYS A 19 8.01 12.18 0.56
N VAL A 20 7.96 11.88 -0.74
CA VAL A 20 6.70 11.54 -1.40
C VAL A 20 6.11 10.28 -0.77
N PHE A 21 6.94 9.27 -0.52
CA PHE A 21 6.49 8.06 0.17
C PHE A 21 5.98 8.36 1.57
N GLU A 22 6.74 9.12 2.36
CA GLU A 22 6.33 9.45 3.73
C GLU A 22 5.02 10.23 3.76
N ASN A 23 4.84 11.15 2.82
CA ASN A 23 3.59 11.92 2.72
C ASN A 23 2.40 11.01 2.37
N ALA A 24 2.61 10.05 1.46
CA ALA A 24 1.58 9.10 1.10
C ALA A 24 1.22 8.19 2.27
N LYS A 25 2.24 7.72 2.99
CA LYS A 25 2.07 6.89 4.18
C LYS A 25 1.34 7.66 5.29
N GLN A 26 1.57 8.96 5.39
CA GLN A 26 0.93 9.80 6.40
C GLN A 26 -0.61 9.74 6.31
N TYR A 27 -1.16 9.66 5.11
CA TYR A 27 -2.60 9.53 4.96
C TYR A 27 -3.13 8.26 5.65
N ASN A 28 -2.38 7.15 5.58
CA ASN A 28 -2.74 5.93 6.30
C ASN A 28 -2.71 6.16 7.82
N THR A 29 -1.68 6.85 8.30
CA THR A 29 -1.50 7.11 9.73
C THR A 29 -2.65 7.94 10.31
N ILE A 30 -3.16 8.91 9.55
CA ILE A 30 -4.28 9.75 10.01
C ILE A 30 -5.64 9.20 9.60
N MET A 31 -5.68 7.94 9.16
CA MET A 31 -6.91 7.23 8.83
C MET A 31 -7.65 7.78 7.60
N GLU A 32 -6.95 8.50 6.73
CA GLU A 32 -7.49 8.94 5.45
C GLU A 32 -7.20 7.87 4.40
N TYR A 33 -7.90 6.74 4.53
CA TYR A 33 -7.56 5.51 3.80
C TYR A 33 -7.75 5.61 2.29
N LYS A 34 -8.80 6.29 1.83
CA LYS A 34 -9.00 6.49 0.38
C LYS A 34 -7.87 7.31 -0.21
N ALA A 35 -7.51 8.41 0.46
CA ALA A 35 -6.42 9.27 0.03
C ALA A 35 -5.09 8.51 0.05
N ALA A 36 -4.88 7.68 1.08
CA ALA A 36 -3.67 6.86 1.19
C ALA A 36 -3.54 5.91 0.01
N MET A 37 -4.63 5.23 -0.37
CA MET A 37 -4.61 4.30 -1.49
C MET A 37 -4.23 4.99 -2.80
N VAL A 38 -4.82 6.15 -3.07
CA VAL A 38 -4.53 6.93 -4.27
C VAL A 38 -3.08 7.43 -4.26
N ALA A 39 -2.64 7.98 -3.13
CA ALA A 39 -1.28 8.53 -3.01
C ALA A 39 -0.22 7.45 -3.15
N LEU A 40 -0.45 6.28 -2.55
CA LEU A 40 0.51 5.17 -2.62
C LEU A 40 0.53 4.56 -4.03
N ASP A 41 -0.61 4.44 -4.70
CA ASP A 41 -0.67 4.01 -6.10
C ASP A 41 0.12 4.96 -6.99
N ASN A 42 -0.11 6.26 -6.84
CA ASN A 42 0.60 7.27 -7.61
C ASN A 42 2.10 7.21 -7.35
N PHE A 43 2.49 7.01 -6.10
CA PHE A 43 3.90 6.89 -5.74
C PHE A 43 4.56 5.72 -6.47
N VAL A 44 3.95 4.54 -6.45
CA VAL A 44 4.50 3.35 -7.10
C VAL A 44 4.56 3.53 -8.62
N SER A 45 3.56 4.21 -9.21
CA SER A 45 3.55 4.50 -10.64
C SER A 45 4.64 5.49 -11.04
N ASP A 46 4.86 6.51 -10.21
CA ASP A 46 5.85 7.56 -10.50
C ASP A 46 7.28 7.08 -10.24
N TYR A 47 7.47 6.16 -9.32
CA TYR A 47 8.79 5.66 -8.93
C TYR A 47 8.83 4.12 -9.00
N PRO A 48 8.72 3.53 -10.21
CA PRO A 48 8.56 2.06 -10.34
C PRO A 48 9.72 1.25 -9.79
N GLY A 49 10.94 1.84 -9.71
CA GLY A 49 12.11 1.17 -9.15
C GLY A 49 12.40 1.52 -7.71
N THR A 50 11.43 2.09 -6.99
CA THR A 50 11.67 2.58 -5.64
C THR A 50 12.01 1.46 -4.65
N PRO A 51 12.99 1.69 -3.72
CA PRO A 51 13.24 0.76 -2.65
C PRO A 51 12.08 0.71 -1.63
N TYR A 52 11.15 1.65 -1.69
CA TYR A 52 9.98 1.70 -0.79
C TYR A 52 8.77 0.96 -1.35
N LYS A 53 8.92 0.25 -2.47
CA LYS A 53 7.78 -0.38 -3.15
C LYS A 53 7.09 -1.42 -2.27
N GLU A 54 7.86 -2.23 -1.56
CA GLU A 54 7.31 -3.25 -0.67
C GLU A 54 6.44 -2.60 0.41
N ASP A 55 6.97 -1.57 1.06
CA ASP A 55 6.23 -0.86 2.11
C ASP A 55 5.02 -0.12 1.53
N ALA A 56 5.17 0.48 0.35
CA ALA A 56 4.07 1.20 -0.30
C ALA A 56 2.91 0.25 -0.63
N LEU A 57 3.22 -0.92 -1.15
CA LEU A 57 2.20 -1.93 -1.45
C LEU A 57 1.54 -2.43 -0.17
N PHE A 58 2.31 -2.61 0.90
CA PHE A 58 1.74 -3.03 2.18
C PHE A 58 0.80 -1.95 2.76
N TYR A 59 1.23 -0.69 2.76
CA TYR A 59 0.38 0.37 3.33
C TYR A 59 -0.86 0.62 2.48
N LYS A 60 -0.77 0.42 1.16
CA LYS A 60 -1.95 0.45 0.30
C LYS A 60 -2.92 -0.66 0.68
N TYR A 61 -2.40 -1.86 0.89
CA TYR A 61 -3.19 -3.00 1.32
C TYR A 61 -3.82 -2.74 2.68
N ASP A 62 -3.04 -2.25 3.64
CA ASP A 62 -3.55 -1.92 4.97
C ASP A 62 -4.67 -0.88 4.88
N SER A 63 -4.48 0.15 4.05
CA SER A 63 -5.49 1.19 3.86
C SER A 63 -6.78 0.61 3.28
N ALA A 64 -6.67 -0.27 2.28
CA ALA A 64 -7.82 -0.92 1.69
C ALA A 64 -8.53 -1.80 2.70
N TYR A 65 -7.76 -2.54 3.50
CA TYR A 65 -8.30 -3.40 4.55
C TYR A 65 -9.07 -2.59 5.61
N GLN A 66 -8.44 -1.53 6.13
CA GLN A 66 -9.07 -0.68 7.15
C GLN A 66 -10.34 -0.03 6.61
N LEU A 67 -10.30 0.43 5.37
CA LEU A 67 -11.46 1.02 4.73
C LEU A 67 -12.60 -0.01 4.63
N ALA A 68 -12.26 -1.24 4.26
CA ALA A 68 -13.26 -2.29 4.07
C ALA A 68 -13.94 -2.67 5.39
N ILE A 69 -13.15 -2.93 6.44
CA ILE A 69 -13.72 -3.38 7.71
C ILE A 69 -14.50 -2.30 8.44
N ASN A 70 -14.29 -1.04 8.08
CA ASN A 70 -15.01 0.09 8.66
C ASN A 70 -16.13 0.62 7.75
N SER A 71 -16.41 -0.08 6.66
CA SER A 71 -17.42 0.34 5.68
C SER A 71 -18.83 -0.10 6.09
N VAL A 72 -19.84 0.62 5.57
CA VAL A 72 -21.21 0.18 5.65
C VAL A 72 -21.38 -1.11 4.83
N HIS A 73 -22.36 -1.91 5.21
CA HIS A 73 -22.58 -3.23 4.61
C HIS A 73 -22.65 -3.20 3.06
N GLU A 74 -23.35 -2.22 2.49
CA GLU A 74 -23.54 -2.11 1.05
C GLU A 74 -22.23 -1.94 0.26
N LYS A 75 -21.19 -1.41 0.90
CA LYS A 75 -19.90 -1.18 0.25
C LYS A 75 -18.83 -2.15 0.67
N MET A 76 -19.11 -2.96 1.68
CA MET A 76 -18.09 -3.81 2.30
C MET A 76 -17.57 -4.89 1.36
N GLU A 77 -18.44 -5.57 0.62
CA GLU A 77 -18.01 -6.64 -0.29
C GLU A 77 -17.04 -6.12 -1.35
N GLU A 78 -17.40 -5.02 -2.00
CA GLU A 78 -16.54 -4.41 -3.01
C GLU A 78 -15.18 -4.03 -2.42
N ARG A 79 -15.18 -3.41 -1.25
CA ARG A 79 -13.95 -2.95 -0.61
C ARG A 79 -13.10 -4.10 -0.09
N LEU A 80 -13.71 -5.19 0.39
CA LEU A 80 -12.98 -6.39 0.76
C LEU A 80 -12.29 -7.01 -0.46
N ASN A 81 -12.94 -7.02 -1.60
CA ASN A 81 -12.35 -7.52 -2.85
C ASN A 81 -11.18 -6.65 -3.30
N ILE A 82 -11.26 -5.34 -3.12
CA ILE A 82 -10.16 -4.43 -3.42
C ILE A 82 -8.97 -4.73 -2.50
N ALA A 83 -9.22 -4.95 -1.21
CA ALA A 83 -8.18 -5.31 -0.26
C ALA A 83 -7.54 -6.66 -0.64
N LYS A 84 -8.32 -7.63 -1.06
CA LYS A 84 -7.84 -8.92 -1.51
C LYS A 84 -6.90 -8.77 -2.71
N THR A 85 -7.27 -7.93 -3.67
CA THR A 85 -6.43 -7.65 -4.84
C THR A 85 -5.12 -6.99 -4.42
N SER A 86 -5.18 -6.06 -3.47
CA SER A 86 -3.99 -5.38 -2.95
C SER A 86 -3.04 -6.37 -2.25
N TYR A 87 -3.59 -7.32 -1.50
CA TYR A 87 -2.80 -8.40 -0.88
C TYR A 87 -2.08 -9.20 -1.96
N GLN A 88 -2.81 -9.61 -3.01
CA GLN A 88 -2.24 -10.40 -4.09
C GLN A 88 -1.10 -9.65 -4.80
N SER A 89 -1.25 -8.34 -4.98
CA SER A 89 -0.20 -7.51 -5.58
C SER A 89 1.06 -7.48 -4.72
N LEU A 90 0.91 -7.37 -3.41
CA LEU A 90 2.05 -7.38 -2.49
C LEU A 90 2.77 -8.72 -2.54
N ILE A 91 2.04 -9.82 -2.42
CA ILE A 91 2.63 -11.17 -2.40
C ILE A 91 3.26 -11.52 -3.76
N LYS A 92 2.63 -11.09 -4.86
CA LYS A 92 3.20 -11.30 -6.19
C LYS A 92 4.53 -10.57 -6.35
N PHE A 93 4.61 -9.35 -5.84
CA PHE A 93 5.84 -8.57 -5.90
C PHE A 93 6.92 -9.17 -5.01
N LYS A 94 6.57 -9.55 -3.78
CA LYS A 94 7.55 -10.09 -2.83
C LYS A 94 6.90 -11.17 -1.95
N PRO A 95 6.97 -12.45 -2.39
CA PRO A 95 6.33 -13.55 -1.65
C PRO A 95 6.84 -13.74 -0.22
N ASP A 96 8.10 -13.33 0.04
CA ASP A 96 8.72 -13.44 1.36
C ASP A 96 8.80 -12.07 2.07
N THR A 97 7.82 -11.22 1.81
CA THR A 97 7.79 -9.88 2.41
C THR A 97 7.89 -9.94 3.93
N LYS A 98 8.58 -8.95 4.51
CA LYS A 98 8.66 -8.79 5.98
C LYS A 98 7.29 -8.57 6.63
N HIS A 99 6.30 -8.18 5.84
CA HIS A 99 4.92 -7.94 6.30
C HIS A 99 4.04 -9.18 6.21
N LYS A 100 4.60 -10.35 5.80
CA LYS A 100 3.79 -11.51 5.45
C LYS A 100 2.90 -11.99 6.59
N LYS A 101 3.44 -12.06 7.81
CA LYS A 101 2.67 -12.55 8.95
C LYS A 101 1.42 -11.71 9.17
N LEU A 102 1.58 -10.40 9.25
CA LEU A 102 0.46 -9.49 9.45
C LEU A 102 -0.48 -9.49 8.25
N ALA A 103 0.07 -9.48 7.04
CA ALA A 103 -0.71 -9.48 5.82
C ALA A 103 -1.58 -10.74 5.73
N ASP A 104 -1.03 -11.90 6.10
CA ASP A 104 -1.77 -13.16 6.09
C ASP A 104 -2.89 -13.18 7.14
N GLU A 105 -2.64 -12.62 8.32
CA GLU A 105 -3.66 -12.49 9.35
C GLU A 105 -4.83 -11.62 8.87
N MET A 106 -4.52 -10.49 8.25
CA MET A 106 -5.52 -9.61 7.67
C MET A 106 -6.29 -10.30 6.55
N PHE A 107 -5.58 -11.07 5.72
CA PHE A 107 -6.20 -11.79 4.60
C PHE A 107 -7.16 -12.86 5.09
N ALA A 108 -6.83 -13.56 6.18
CA ALA A 108 -7.72 -14.54 6.78
C ALA A 108 -9.04 -13.89 7.19
N ARG A 109 -8.99 -12.68 7.75
CA ARG A 109 -10.21 -11.95 8.09
C ARG A 109 -10.99 -11.54 6.85
N ILE A 110 -10.30 -11.09 5.80
CA ILE A 110 -10.94 -10.72 4.53
C ILE A 110 -11.71 -11.92 3.97
N GLU A 111 -11.07 -13.09 3.95
CA GLU A 111 -11.71 -14.32 3.46
C GLU A 111 -12.93 -14.69 4.29
N THR A 112 -12.82 -14.59 5.62
CA THR A 112 -13.92 -14.88 6.53
C THR A 112 -15.09 -13.94 6.29
N ASP A 113 -14.82 -12.64 6.18
CA ASP A 113 -15.86 -11.65 5.99
C ASP A 113 -16.52 -11.77 4.62
N LEU A 114 -15.73 -12.12 3.57
CA LEU A 114 -16.27 -12.33 2.23
C LEU A 114 -17.25 -13.50 2.17
N LYS A 115 -17.05 -14.53 2.98
CA LYS A 115 -17.97 -15.66 3.02
C LYS A 115 -19.38 -15.24 3.41
N ASN A 116 -19.53 -14.16 4.17
CA ASN A 116 -20.85 -13.65 4.57
C ASN A 116 -21.65 -13.11 3.38
N PHE A 117 -21.01 -12.85 2.26
CA PHE A 117 -21.65 -12.31 1.06
C PHE A 117 -21.91 -13.36 -0.02
N THR A 118 -21.47 -14.61 0.19
CA THR A 118 -21.61 -15.68 -0.81
C THR A 118 -22.75 -16.65 -0.56
N LYS A 119 -23.60 -16.35 0.42
CA LYS A 119 -24.75 -17.19 0.76
C LYS A 119 -25.94 -16.92 -0.13
#